data_6d86ddfe65298dcb5984a9141560e21d
#
_entry.id   6d86ddfe65298dcb5984a9141560e21d
#
_cell.length_a   1.000
_cell.length_b   1.000
_cell.length_c   1.000
_cell.angle_alpha   90.00
_cell.angle_beta   90.00
_cell.angle_gamma   90.00
#
_symmetry.space_group_name_H-M   'P 1'
#
loop_
_entity.id
_entity.type
_entity.pdbx_description
1 polymer ?
#
loop_
_entity_poly.entity_id
_entity_poly.type
_entity_poly.pdbx_seq_one_letter_code
_entity_poly.pdbx_strand_id
1 'polypeptide(L)'
;MNCVGSILLKPSHLVSEDEILNTFKLNTFNSIATIKYGYKYMRKLGGSIVLFSSSAASIGLRNHDIISSSKGAIDSLVKSAAMTYSSNNIRINAVAPGLVDTNLSKTITENPLSLKYSIGMHPLGRIGKPSNVAGCVKWLIDPSSDWVTGQVIAVDGGLGNLK
;
A
#
# COMPACT_ATOMS: atom_id res chain seq x y z
N MET A 1 -0.77 -12.44 1.97
CA MET A 1 -0.86 -10.97 1.93
C MET A 1 -0.45 -10.38 3.27
N ASN A 2 0.04 -9.13 3.26
CA ASN A 2 0.40 -8.41 4.50
C ASN A 2 -0.42 -7.12 4.58
N CYS A 3 -1.31 -7.04 5.59
CA CYS A 3 -2.17 -5.89 5.85
C CYS A 3 -1.72 -5.06 7.06
N VAL A 4 -0.54 -5.32 7.62
CA VAL A 4 0.00 -4.54 8.74
C VAL A 4 0.52 -3.21 8.22
N GLY A 5 0.18 -2.13 8.92
CA GLY A 5 0.64 -0.79 8.58
C GLY A 5 0.21 0.26 9.59
N SER A 6 0.69 1.46 9.39
CA SER A 6 0.33 2.63 10.19
C SER A 6 0.11 3.85 9.29
N ILE A 7 -0.45 4.91 9.86
CA ILE A 7 -0.57 6.24 9.24
C ILE A 7 0.11 7.24 10.17
N LEU A 8 0.99 8.08 9.61
CA LEU A 8 1.60 9.22 10.29
C LEU A 8 1.41 10.47 9.43
N LEU A 9 0.65 11.43 9.92
CA LEU A 9 0.34 12.67 9.23
C LEU A 9 1.02 13.84 9.95
N LYS A 10 2.30 14.05 9.65
CA LYS A 10 3.12 15.12 10.20
C LYS A 10 4.11 15.63 9.15
N PRO A 11 4.40 16.94 9.10
CA PRO A 11 5.48 17.47 8.29
C PRO A 11 6.84 17.05 8.88
N SER A 12 7.85 16.83 8.03
CA SER A 12 9.16 16.26 8.41
C SER A 12 9.84 16.97 9.58
N HIS A 13 9.72 18.32 9.67
CA HIS A 13 10.38 19.10 10.72
C HIS A 13 9.76 18.92 12.13
N LEU A 14 8.61 18.26 12.25
CA LEU A 14 7.93 17.97 13.52
C LEU A 14 7.98 16.48 13.91
N VAL A 15 8.53 15.64 13.05
CA VAL A 15 8.57 14.18 13.27
C VAL A 15 9.80 13.82 14.10
N SER A 16 9.63 13.05 15.15
CA SER A 16 10.74 12.49 15.92
C SER A 16 11.40 11.30 15.18
N GLU A 17 12.64 11.00 15.54
CA GLU A 17 13.35 9.84 15.00
C GLU A 17 12.62 8.54 15.28
N ASP A 18 12.04 8.38 16.47
CA ASP A 18 11.24 7.20 16.84
C ASP A 18 9.98 7.06 15.98
N GLU A 19 9.30 8.17 15.66
CA GLU A 19 8.13 8.15 14.78
C GLU A 19 8.52 7.72 13.35
N ILE A 20 9.68 8.18 12.85
CA ILE A 20 10.23 7.76 11.54
C ILE A 20 10.50 6.26 11.56
N LEU A 21 11.29 5.79 12.53
CA LEU A 21 11.67 4.39 12.66
C LEU A 21 10.45 3.48 12.80
N ASN A 22 9.49 3.84 13.64
CA ASN A 22 8.25 3.07 13.82
C ASN A 22 7.40 3.01 12.54
N THR A 23 7.32 4.12 11.79
CA THR A 23 6.58 4.15 10.52
C THR A 23 7.23 3.23 9.49
N PHE A 24 8.54 3.27 9.33
CA PHE A 24 9.26 2.36 8.43
C PHE A 24 9.19 0.91 8.91
N LYS A 25 9.31 0.67 10.20
CA LYS A 25 9.23 -0.66 10.80
C LYS A 25 7.88 -1.33 10.54
N LEU A 26 6.79 -0.62 10.76
CA LEU A 26 5.43 -1.14 10.56
C LEU A 26 5.04 -1.28 9.10
N ASN A 27 5.51 -0.43 8.22
CA ASN A 27 5.12 -0.46 6.81
C ASN A 27 6.17 -1.19 5.94
N THR A 28 7.39 -0.66 5.85
CA THR A 28 8.41 -1.13 4.92
C THR A 28 9.08 -2.42 5.41
N PHE A 29 9.57 -2.47 6.66
CA PHE A 29 10.29 -3.65 7.16
C PHE A 29 9.38 -4.86 7.27
N ASN A 30 8.12 -4.68 7.65
CA ASN A 30 7.12 -5.75 7.62
C ASN A 30 6.86 -6.27 6.20
N SER A 31 6.90 -5.40 5.18
CA SER A 31 6.77 -5.82 3.78
C SER A 31 7.97 -6.65 3.33
N ILE A 32 9.19 -6.25 3.70
CA ILE A 32 10.42 -7.03 3.46
C ILE A 32 10.35 -8.38 4.18
N ALA A 33 9.94 -8.41 5.44
CA ALA A 33 9.77 -9.63 6.21
C ALA A 33 8.73 -10.57 5.56
N THR A 34 7.64 -10.02 5.04
CA THR A 34 6.61 -10.80 4.33
C THR A 34 7.20 -11.52 3.12
N ILE A 35 8.02 -10.85 2.32
CA ILE A 35 8.71 -11.48 1.17
C ILE A 35 9.70 -12.53 1.66
N LYS A 36 10.54 -12.20 2.65
CA LYS A 36 11.56 -13.11 3.21
C LYS A 36 10.94 -14.43 3.68
N TYR A 37 9.88 -14.34 4.47
CA TYR A 37 9.23 -15.55 5.00
C TYR A 37 8.31 -16.20 3.96
N GLY A 38 7.64 -15.43 3.12
CA GLY A 38 6.85 -15.95 2.00
C GLY A 38 7.69 -16.81 1.06
N TYR A 39 8.87 -16.34 0.69
CA TYR A 39 9.81 -17.11 -0.12
C TYR A 39 10.13 -18.48 0.51
N LYS A 40 10.39 -18.53 1.81
CA LYS A 40 10.70 -19.79 2.52
C LYS A 40 9.66 -20.89 2.28
N TYR A 41 8.38 -20.50 2.22
CA TYR A 41 7.27 -21.45 2.04
C TYR A 41 6.89 -21.65 0.56
N MET A 42 7.13 -20.67 -0.30
CA MET A 42 6.66 -20.67 -1.70
C MET A 42 7.73 -21.12 -2.71
N ARG A 43 9.01 -21.15 -2.34
CA ARG A 43 10.14 -21.37 -3.27
C ARG A 43 10.08 -22.64 -4.11
N LYS A 44 9.33 -23.66 -3.69
CA LYS A 44 9.19 -24.94 -4.41
C LYS A 44 7.93 -25.03 -5.27
N LEU A 45 6.86 -24.33 -4.87
CA LEU A 45 5.54 -24.45 -5.48
C LEU A 45 5.11 -23.17 -6.22
N GLY A 46 5.84 -22.09 -6.06
CA GLY A 46 5.40 -20.77 -6.50
C GLY A 46 4.32 -20.18 -5.60
N GLY A 47 3.75 -19.04 -6.00
CA GLY A 47 2.67 -18.40 -5.28
C GLY A 47 2.52 -16.93 -5.59
N SER A 48 1.69 -16.24 -4.82
CA SER A 48 1.43 -14.81 -4.96
C SER A 48 1.57 -14.08 -3.62
N ILE A 49 2.35 -13.01 -3.62
CA ILE A 49 2.51 -12.09 -2.48
C ILE A 49 1.89 -10.75 -2.86
N VAL A 50 0.99 -10.25 -2.01
CA VAL A 50 0.38 -8.93 -2.18
C VAL A 50 0.75 -8.07 -0.97
N LEU A 51 1.36 -6.91 -1.25
CA LEU A 51 1.73 -5.88 -0.29
C LEU A 51 0.78 -4.68 -0.39
N PHE A 52 0.84 -3.80 0.60
CA PHE A 52 0.03 -2.58 0.63
C PHE A 52 0.91 -1.33 0.58
N SER A 53 0.88 -0.67 -0.56
CA SER A 53 1.38 0.69 -0.75
C SER A 53 0.31 1.72 -0.35
N SER A 54 0.28 2.86 -1.00
CA SER A 54 -0.71 3.93 -0.87
C SER A 54 -0.64 4.84 -2.09
N SER A 55 -1.76 5.42 -2.52
CA SER A 55 -1.74 6.49 -3.52
C SER A 55 -0.92 7.71 -3.07
N ALA A 56 -0.75 7.92 -1.75
CA ALA A 56 0.15 8.93 -1.20
C ALA A 56 1.63 8.73 -1.59
N ALA A 57 2.03 7.55 -2.04
CA ALA A 57 3.39 7.31 -2.54
C ALA A 57 3.62 7.87 -3.95
N SER A 58 2.55 8.10 -4.71
CA SER A 58 2.60 8.53 -6.11
C SER A 58 2.25 10.00 -6.30
N ILE A 59 1.57 10.62 -5.32
CA ILE A 59 1.14 12.01 -5.37
C ILE A 59 1.60 12.78 -4.13
N GLY A 60 1.77 14.10 -4.27
CA GLY A 60 2.11 14.98 -3.16
C GLY A 60 0.90 15.29 -2.28
N LEU A 61 0.89 14.79 -1.06
CA LEU A 61 -0.10 15.13 -0.04
C LEU A 61 0.55 15.85 1.14
N ARG A 62 -0.11 16.90 1.67
CA ARG A 62 0.39 17.62 2.83
C ARG A 62 0.57 16.70 4.04
N ASN A 63 1.67 16.91 4.78
CA ASN A 63 1.97 16.18 6.02
C ASN A 63 2.09 14.66 5.85
N HIS A 64 2.33 14.16 4.64
CA HIS A 64 2.50 12.74 4.35
C HIS A 64 3.97 12.34 4.15
N ASP A 65 4.92 13.20 4.45
CA ASP A 65 6.34 13.05 4.11
C ASP A 65 6.88 11.67 4.46
N ILE A 66 6.72 11.23 5.70
CA ILE A 66 7.30 9.98 6.19
C ILE A 66 6.50 8.76 5.72
N ILE A 67 5.15 8.83 5.82
CA ILE A 67 4.33 7.70 5.36
C ILE A 67 4.43 7.50 3.85
N SER A 68 4.46 8.58 3.07
CA SER A 68 4.67 8.54 1.62
C SER A 68 6.02 7.90 1.27
N SER A 69 7.11 8.32 1.95
CA SER A 69 8.44 7.74 1.77
C SER A 69 8.46 6.24 2.07
N SER A 70 7.84 5.82 3.19
CA SER A 70 7.80 4.41 3.58
C SER A 70 6.99 3.55 2.60
N LYS A 71 5.93 4.11 2.01
CA LYS A 71 5.09 3.43 1.00
C LYS A 71 5.74 3.43 -0.38
N GLY A 72 6.45 4.50 -0.76
CA GLY A 72 7.28 4.55 -1.97
C GLY A 72 8.41 3.51 -1.96
N ALA A 73 8.98 3.23 -0.79
CA ALA A 73 9.94 2.13 -0.62
C ALA A 73 9.31 0.76 -0.95
N ILE A 74 8.00 0.55 -0.64
CA ILE A 74 7.29 -0.67 -1.02
C ILE A 74 7.10 -0.76 -2.54
N ASP A 75 6.84 0.35 -3.24
CA ASP A 75 6.68 0.38 -4.69
C ASP A 75 7.96 -0.07 -5.40
N SER A 76 9.11 0.40 -4.94
CA SER A 76 10.42 -0.04 -5.44
C SER A 76 10.73 -1.49 -5.07
N LEU A 77 10.41 -1.89 -3.82
CA LEU A 77 10.59 -3.26 -3.33
C LEU A 77 9.82 -4.28 -4.18
N VAL A 78 8.58 -3.98 -4.54
CA VAL A 78 7.73 -4.85 -5.38
C VAL A 78 8.40 -5.15 -6.71
N LYS A 79 8.92 -4.15 -7.40
CA LYS A 79 9.58 -4.30 -8.72
C LYS A 79 10.83 -5.17 -8.61
N SER A 80 11.70 -4.85 -7.66
CA SER A 80 12.95 -5.57 -7.45
C SER A 80 12.71 -7.02 -7.00
N ALA A 81 11.80 -7.23 -6.05
CA ALA A 81 11.50 -8.55 -5.54
C ALA A 81 10.76 -9.42 -6.57
N ALA A 82 9.85 -8.85 -7.37
CA ALA A 82 9.22 -9.58 -8.47
C ALA A 82 10.26 -10.13 -9.44
N MET A 83 11.26 -9.33 -9.82
CA MET A 83 12.37 -9.77 -10.67
C MET A 83 13.20 -10.88 -10.00
N THR A 84 13.55 -10.68 -8.71
CA THR A 84 14.41 -11.62 -7.97
C THR A 84 13.77 -13.01 -7.83
N TYR A 85 12.45 -13.07 -7.61
CA TYR A 85 11.76 -14.32 -7.28
C TYR A 85 10.93 -14.91 -8.43
N SER A 86 11.00 -14.31 -9.62
CA SER A 86 10.28 -14.79 -10.82
C SER A 86 10.67 -16.23 -11.20
N SER A 87 11.96 -16.58 -11.10
CA SER A 87 12.46 -17.93 -11.39
C SER A 87 11.88 -19.01 -10.46
N ASN A 88 11.34 -18.63 -9.30
CA ASN A 88 10.64 -19.53 -8.40
C ASN A 88 9.12 -19.52 -8.62
N ASN A 89 8.63 -18.90 -9.70
CA ASN A 89 7.21 -18.73 -10.00
C ASN A 89 6.44 -18.02 -8.86
N ILE A 90 7.09 -17.06 -8.20
CA ILE A 90 6.49 -16.24 -7.14
C ILE A 90 6.17 -14.87 -7.73
N ARG A 91 4.89 -14.55 -7.80
CA ARG A 91 4.42 -13.23 -8.21
C ARG A 91 4.36 -12.30 -7.01
N ILE A 92 4.83 -11.06 -7.17
CA ILE A 92 4.83 -10.05 -6.11
C ILE A 92 4.24 -8.77 -6.67
N ASN A 93 3.14 -8.32 -6.06
CA ASN A 93 2.44 -7.11 -6.44
C ASN A 93 2.08 -6.28 -5.19
N ALA A 94 1.68 -5.04 -5.38
CA ALA A 94 1.08 -4.23 -4.33
C ALA A 94 -0.24 -3.63 -4.78
N VAL A 95 -1.10 -3.35 -3.81
CA VAL A 95 -2.27 -2.48 -3.96
C VAL A 95 -1.93 -1.14 -3.32
N ALA A 96 -2.27 -0.04 -3.98
CA ALA A 96 -2.13 1.33 -3.50
C ALA A 96 -3.51 1.95 -3.26
N PRO A 97 -4.08 1.83 -2.06
CA PRO A 97 -5.38 2.42 -1.75
C PRO A 97 -5.31 3.95 -1.65
N GLY A 98 -6.41 4.62 -1.99
CA GLY A 98 -6.72 5.95 -1.51
C GLY A 98 -7.20 5.93 -0.05
N LEU A 99 -8.00 6.92 0.38
CA LEU A 99 -8.62 6.86 1.70
C LEU A 99 -9.73 5.81 1.71
N VAL A 100 -9.63 4.86 2.62
CA VAL A 100 -10.59 3.77 2.83
C VAL A 100 -11.13 3.86 4.25
N ASP A 101 -12.44 3.69 4.42
CA ASP A 101 -13.11 3.69 5.72
C ASP A 101 -12.74 2.44 6.52
N THR A 102 -11.84 2.59 7.49
CA THR A 102 -11.29 1.54 8.33
C THR A 102 -10.93 2.09 9.71
N ASN A 103 -10.69 1.21 10.67
CA ASN A 103 -10.17 1.63 11.99
C ASN A 103 -8.86 2.42 11.89
N LEU A 104 -8.01 2.12 10.91
CA LEU A 104 -6.73 2.81 10.71
C LEU A 104 -6.91 4.28 10.29
N SER A 105 -7.97 4.59 9.57
CA SER A 105 -8.25 5.93 9.01
C SER A 105 -9.23 6.77 9.85
N LYS A 106 -9.68 6.29 11.02
CA LYS A 106 -10.68 6.96 11.86
C LYS A 106 -10.34 8.40 12.20
N THR A 107 -9.08 8.70 12.49
CA THR A 107 -8.63 10.07 12.77
C THR A 107 -8.92 11.06 11.63
N ILE A 108 -9.05 10.55 10.39
CA ILE A 108 -9.41 11.34 9.21
C ILE A 108 -10.92 11.28 8.97
N THR A 109 -11.50 10.07 9.02
CA THR A 109 -12.90 9.84 8.63
C THR A 109 -13.92 10.33 9.66
N GLU A 110 -13.55 10.39 10.93
CA GLU A 110 -14.38 10.93 12.00
C GLU A 110 -14.30 12.48 12.14
N ASN A 111 -13.35 13.13 11.45
CA ASN A 111 -13.29 14.58 11.37
C ASN A 111 -14.02 15.07 10.11
N PRO A 112 -15.15 15.81 10.24
CA PRO A 112 -15.98 16.21 9.09
C PRO A 112 -15.23 17.03 8.04
N LEU A 113 -14.32 17.93 8.45
CA LEU A 113 -13.54 18.77 7.55
C LEU A 113 -12.51 17.95 6.78
N SER A 114 -11.79 17.08 7.47
CA SER A 114 -10.81 16.17 6.86
C SER A 114 -11.47 15.19 5.90
N LEU A 115 -12.62 14.64 6.28
CA LEU A 115 -13.40 13.74 5.43
C LEU A 115 -13.90 14.44 4.17
N LYS A 116 -14.49 15.63 4.31
CA LYS A 116 -14.96 16.45 3.17
C LYS A 116 -13.82 16.78 2.21
N TYR A 117 -12.68 17.20 2.74
CA TYR A 117 -11.48 17.46 1.93
C TYR A 117 -11.02 16.21 1.18
N SER A 118 -10.94 15.07 1.88
CA SER A 118 -10.54 13.79 1.27
C SER A 118 -11.51 13.33 0.18
N ILE A 119 -12.83 13.44 0.41
CA ILE A 119 -13.84 13.12 -0.62
C ILE A 119 -13.63 13.98 -1.87
N GLY A 120 -13.37 15.28 -1.69
CA GLY A 120 -13.13 16.20 -2.82
C GLY A 120 -11.88 15.89 -3.63
N MET A 121 -10.89 15.20 -3.03
CA MET A 121 -9.68 14.76 -3.75
C MET A 121 -9.91 13.50 -4.60
N HIS A 122 -10.93 12.69 -4.29
CA HIS A 122 -11.22 11.46 -5.03
C HIS A 122 -12.19 11.75 -6.18
N PRO A 123 -11.79 11.60 -7.45
CA PRO A 123 -12.66 11.85 -8.62
C PRO A 123 -13.99 11.12 -8.59
N LEU A 124 -14.07 9.93 -7.98
CA LEU A 124 -15.33 9.22 -7.80
C LEU A 124 -16.25 9.82 -6.72
N GLY A 125 -15.89 10.94 -6.10
CA GLY A 125 -16.73 11.70 -5.15
C GLY A 125 -17.02 10.98 -3.84
N ARG A 126 -16.21 10.00 -3.46
CA ARG A 126 -16.35 9.23 -2.22
C ARG A 126 -15.03 8.62 -1.79
N ILE A 127 -14.91 8.25 -0.52
CA ILE A 127 -13.85 7.38 -0.02
C ILE A 127 -14.14 5.89 -0.35
N GLY A 128 -13.10 5.06 -0.27
CA GLY A 128 -13.23 3.62 -0.49
C GLY A 128 -13.85 2.88 0.68
N LYS A 129 -14.30 1.65 0.40
CA LYS A 129 -14.68 0.65 1.40
C LYS A 129 -13.65 -0.48 1.39
N PRO A 130 -13.46 -1.23 2.49
CA PRO A 130 -12.56 -2.39 2.52
C PRO A 130 -12.79 -3.38 1.37
N SER A 131 -14.04 -3.60 0.97
CA SER A 131 -14.42 -4.47 -0.14
C SER A 131 -13.86 -4.02 -1.49
N ASN A 132 -13.67 -2.72 -1.72
CA ASN A 132 -13.06 -2.22 -2.95
C ASN A 132 -11.61 -2.70 -3.08
N VAL A 133 -10.86 -2.62 -1.99
CA VAL A 133 -9.46 -3.06 -1.95
C VAL A 133 -9.35 -4.59 -1.98
N ALA A 134 -10.21 -5.27 -1.21
CA ALA A 134 -10.25 -6.73 -1.16
C ALA A 134 -10.52 -7.36 -2.53
N GLY A 135 -11.35 -6.74 -3.38
CA GLY A 135 -11.59 -7.17 -4.75
C GLY A 135 -10.32 -7.23 -5.59
N CYS A 136 -9.48 -6.20 -5.53
CA CYS A 136 -8.19 -6.17 -6.22
C CYS A 136 -7.22 -7.22 -5.65
N VAL A 137 -7.15 -7.35 -4.32
CA VAL A 137 -6.31 -8.37 -3.68
C VAL A 137 -6.73 -9.77 -4.11
N LYS A 138 -8.05 -10.05 -4.11
CA LYS A 138 -8.60 -11.34 -4.55
C LYS A 138 -8.15 -11.67 -5.98
N TRP A 139 -8.28 -10.70 -6.88
CA TRP A 139 -7.82 -10.87 -8.26
C TRP A 139 -6.33 -11.14 -8.36
N LEU A 140 -5.48 -10.39 -7.61
CA LEU A 140 -4.02 -10.58 -7.64
C LEU A 140 -3.55 -11.92 -7.10
N ILE A 141 -4.27 -12.54 -6.16
CA ILE A 141 -3.93 -13.86 -5.61
C ILE A 141 -4.54 -15.02 -6.42
N ASP A 142 -5.50 -14.73 -7.30
CA ASP A 142 -6.15 -15.74 -8.12
C ASP A 142 -5.13 -16.41 -9.06
N PRO A 143 -5.16 -17.75 -9.21
CA PRO A 143 -4.30 -18.43 -10.18
C PRO A 143 -4.47 -17.96 -11.63
N SER A 144 -5.65 -17.49 -12.02
CA SER A 144 -5.89 -16.94 -13.36
C SER A 144 -5.14 -15.63 -13.66
N SER A 145 -4.60 -14.98 -12.61
CA SER A 145 -3.77 -13.78 -12.74
C SER A 145 -2.27 -14.09 -12.81
N ASP A 146 -1.89 -15.24 -13.35
CA ASP A 146 -0.53 -15.78 -13.37
C ASP A 146 0.48 -14.93 -14.17
N TRP A 147 -0.02 -14.05 -15.06
CA TRP A 147 0.81 -13.13 -15.86
C TRP A 147 0.96 -11.73 -15.27
N VAL A 148 0.58 -11.54 -13.98
CA VAL A 148 0.63 -10.24 -13.30
C VAL A 148 1.63 -10.27 -12.16
N THR A 149 2.78 -9.60 -12.34
CA THR A 149 3.82 -9.44 -11.31
C THR A 149 4.53 -8.09 -11.43
N GLY A 150 5.14 -7.60 -10.35
CA GLY A 150 5.86 -6.34 -10.31
C GLY A 150 4.97 -5.09 -10.36
N GLN A 151 3.66 -5.23 -10.21
CA GLN A 151 2.70 -4.15 -10.35
C GLN A 151 2.34 -3.51 -9.02
N VAL A 152 2.13 -2.19 -9.04
CA VAL A 152 1.51 -1.40 -7.98
C VAL A 152 0.18 -0.88 -8.52
N ILE A 153 -0.92 -1.41 -8.02
CA ILE A 153 -2.25 -1.14 -8.58
C ILE A 153 -3.00 -0.17 -7.68
N ALA A 154 -3.30 1.01 -8.20
CA ALA A 154 -4.10 2.01 -7.51
C ALA A 154 -5.56 1.54 -7.37
N VAL A 155 -6.09 1.59 -6.14
CA VAL A 155 -7.51 1.37 -5.81
C VAL A 155 -7.96 2.55 -4.96
N ASP A 156 -8.12 3.69 -5.59
CA ASP A 156 -8.14 5.00 -4.95
C ASP A 156 -9.21 5.97 -5.47
N GLY A 157 -10.15 5.46 -6.27
CA GLY A 157 -11.20 6.31 -6.84
C GLY A 157 -10.68 7.39 -7.80
N GLY A 158 -9.49 7.18 -8.38
CA GLY A 158 -8.85 8.08 -9.35
C GLY A 158 -7.92 9.12 -8.72
N LEU A 159 -7.72 9.11 -7.40
CA LEU A 159 -6.91 10.08 -6.66
C LEU A 159 -5.49 10.22 -7.22
N GLY A 160 -4.82 9.13 -7.57
CA GLY A 160 -3.42 9.12 -7.98
C GLY A 160 -3.18 9.44 -9.46
N ASN A 161 -4.19 9.29 -10.31
CA ASN A 161 -4.00 9.29 -11.77
C ASN A 161 -4.90 10.27 -12.54
N LEU A 162 -5.96 10.76 -11.91
CA LEU A 162 -6.89 11.70 -12.54
C LEU A 162 -6.79 13.08 -11.87
N LYS A 163 -6.62 14.13 -12.69
CA LYS A 163 -6.61 15.53 -12.24
C LYS A 163 -7.65 16.31 -13.03
#